data_76902b366b2a0e5e976ad38f0542d3de
#
_entry.id   76902b366b2a0e5e976ad38f0542d3de
#
_cell.length_a   1.000
_cell.length_b   1.000
_cell.length_c   1.000
_cell.angle_alpha   90.00
_cell.angle_beta   90.00
_cell.angle_gamma   90.00
#
_symmetry.space_group_name_H-M   'P 1'
#
loop_
_entity.id
_entity.type
_entity.pdbx_description
1 polymer ?
#
loop_
_entity_poly.entity_id
_entity_poly.type
_entity_poly.pdbx_seq_one_letter_code
_entity_poly.pdbx_strand_id
1 'polypeptide(L)'
;MESLYLGFGSAAVILSVVAVLTHPDRRSALSFLLGVSAGLVGVQVFRIHIFTILAVIWLCLPGGAVNRSSAKFLAPLGFAAVLFASTALLGDLVNSPTLALQLLGLVGSAAIVVLRASREDAKAMLWGLLVISTIGSAVGLLQVFKLVPSDLWHLQISAIGRPTGIYPEPDWLGMYAGVGVILSWRLALPRVAKVVFSLTNFMVLVLAMARASWVALVGTLLLVACAAVIYRGTHAVGPRLKGPRKGRLAAIAAAVLASAVALTAVPQLQEDLVRRISTMIGTVQEDDISGQARIRQNDSLMALADTVPVYGHGISAAGRVGAWGQFEAVGEAQNNVASNWILGMWVDGAWFAVPLIAFLITLALVRIRTIPGQLLTFCLISSLFSNAVFFPITWILVALAITAGQRRHSTPVTEQETAGVPAGAVPRPYPPRAAVAQP
;
A
#
# COMPACT_ATOMS: atom_id res chain seq x y z
N MET A 1 -13.06 -22.43 -14.73
CA MET A 1 -12.91 -21.04 -14.27
C MET A 1 -11.47 -20.65 -13.92
N GLU A 2 -10.71 -21.51 -13.20
CA GLU A 2 -9.27 -21.30 -12.95
C GLU A 2 -8.44 -21.05 -14.22
N SER A 3 -8.77 -21.71 -15.34
CA SER A 3 -8.07 -21.54 -16.62
C SER A 3 -8.19 -20.13 -17.22
N LEU A 4 -9.31 -19.43 -16.98
CA LEU A 4 -9.51 -18.04 -17.44
C LEU A 4 -8.67 -17.05 -16.63
N TYR A 5 -8.57 -17.24 -15.29
CA TYR A 5 -7.70 -16.43 -14.43
C TYR A 5 -6.22 -16.61 -14.77
N LEU A 6 -5.79 -17.86 -15.03
CA LEU A 6 -4.45 -18.17 -15.50
C LEU A 6 -4.18 -17.52 -16.87
N GLY A 7 -5.17 -17.53 -17.78
CA GLY A 7 -5.07 -16.92 -19.09
C GLY A 7 -4.92 -15.38 -19.03
N PHE A 8 -5.76 -14.70 -18.28
CA PHE A 8 -5.70 -13.24 -18.15
C PHE A 8 -4.51 -12.76 -17.33
N GLY A 9 -4.19 -13.46 -16.23
CA GLY A 9 -2.98 -13.17 -15.45
C GLY A 9 -1.73 -13.32 -16.29
N SER A 10 -1.63 -14.39 -17.08
CA SER A 10 -0.52 -14.64 -17.99
C SER A 10 -0.47 -13.59 -19.11
N ALA A 11 -1.60 -13.24 -19.73
CA ALA A 11 -1.66 -12.22 -20.77
C ALA A 11 -1.26 -10.83 -20.22
N ALA A 12 -1.72 -10.46 -19.04
CA ALA A 12 -1.32 -9.20 -18.38
C ALA A 12 0.18 -9.16 -18.08
N VAL A 13 0.76 -10.26 -17.63
CA VAL A 13 2.22 -10.38 -17.42
C VAL A 13 2.97 -10.26 -18.75
N ILE A 14 2.53 -10.99 -19.78
CA ILE A 14 3.17 -10.95 -21.12
C ILE A 14 3.08 -9.53 -21.69
N LEU A 15 1.92 -8.90 -21.67
CA LEU A 15 1.73 -7.52 -22.16
C LEU A 15 2.58 -6.52 -21.36
N SER A 16 2.67 -6.71 -20.04
CA SER A 16 3.51 -5.88 -19.19
C SER A 16 5.00 -6.04 -19.53
N VAL A 17 5.44 -7.28 -19.76
CA VAL A 17 6.83 -7.58 -20.17
C VAL A 17 7.12 -7.00 -21.56
N VAL A 18 6.21 -7.17 -22.52
CA VAL A 18 6.36 -6.58 -23.86
C VAL A 18 6.40 -5.06 -23.78
N ALA A 19 5.51 -4.42 -23.04
CA ALA A 19 5.50 -2.97 -22.86
C ALA A 19 6.80 -2.45 -22.23
N VAL A 20 7.36 -3.18 -21.25
CA VAL A 20 8.67 -2.86 -20.67
C VAL A 20 9.81 -3.03 -21.66
N LEU A 21 9.80 -4.11 -22.45
CA LEU A 21 10.85 -4.40 -23.42
C LEU A 21 10.88 -3.38 -24.56
N THR A 22 9.73 -2.82 -24.92
CA THR A 22 9.59 -1.81 -25.98
C THR A 22 9.76 -0.37 -25.48
N HIS A 23 9.70 -0.14 -24.16
CA HIS A 23 9.83 1.21 -23.59
C HIS A 23 11.30 1.68 -23.61
N PRO A 24 11.60 2.92 -24.02
CA PRO A 24 12.97 3.45 -24.06
C PRO A 24 13.63 3.47 -22.67
N ASP A 25 12.87 3.75 -21.62
CA ASP A 25 13.31 3.62 -20.23
C ASP A 25 12.64 2.41 -19.55
N ARG A 26 13.21 1.24 -19.78
CA ARG A 26 12.71 -0.05 -19.27
C ARG A 26 12.64 -0.08 -17.74
N ARG A 27 13.60 0.57 -17.07
CA ARG A 27 13.67 0.57 -15.62
C ARG A 27 12.52 1.37 -15.00
N SER A 28 12.24 2.56 -15.53
CA SER A 28 11.12 3.38 -15.07
C SER A 28 9.77 2.70 -15.32
N ALA A 29 9.60 2.09 -16.51
CA ALA A 29 8.39 1.34 -16.85
C ALA A 29 8.18 0.16 -15.90
N LEU A 30 9.21 -0.63 -15.60
CA LEU A 30 9.08 -1.75 -14.68
C LEU A 30 8.91 -1.30 -13.23
N SER A 31 9.49 -0.17 -12.83
CA SER A 31 9.23 0.46 -11.53
C SER A 31 7.76 0.86 -11.38
N PHE A 32 7.17 1.43 -12.44
CA PHE A 32 5.73 1.73 -12.49
C PHE A 32 4.90 0.45 -12.35
N LEU A 33 5.24 -0.62 -13.07
CA LEU A 33 4.55 -1.91 -12.99
C LEU A 33 4.69 -2.58 -11.62
N LEU A 34 5.80 -2.40 -10.92
CA LEU A 34 5.92 -2.83 -9.51
C LEU A 34 4.89 -2.13 -8.63
N GLY A 35 4.67 -0.82 -8.84
CA GLY A 35 3.61 -0.10 -8.15
C GLY A 35 2.21 -0.62 -8.48
N VAL A 36 1.94 -0.90 -9.77
CA VAL A 36 0.67 -1.50 -10.22
C VAL A 36 0.46 -2.87 -9.58
N SER A 37 1.47 -3.74 -9.64
CA SER A 37 1.37 -5.11 -9.12
C SER A 37 1.17 -5.18 -7.61
N ALA A 38 1.63 -4.19 -6.86
CA ALA A 38 1.36 -4.07 -5.44
C ALA A 38 -0.13 -3.80 -5.14
N GLY A 39 -0.89 -3.31 -6.11
CA GLY A 39 -2.34 -3.13 -6.03
C GLY A 39 -3.15 -4.33 -6.53
N LEU A 40 -2.52 -5.35 -7.10
CA LEU A 40 -3.19 -6.55 -7.59
C LEU A 40 -3.25 -7.62 -6.49
N VAL A 41 -4.22 -7.45 -5.57
CA VAL A 41 -4.46 -8.38 -4.47
C VAL A 41 -4.95 -9.73 -5.02
N GLY A 42 -4.35 -10.81 -4.57
CA GLY A 42 -4.77 -12.17 -4.95
C GLY A 42 -4.26 -12.64 -6.31
N VAL A 43 -3.62 -11.80 -7.11
CA VAL A 43 -3.01 -12.25 -8.37
C VAL A 43 -1.68 -12.92 -8.08
N GLN A 44 -1.68 -14.25 -8.18
CA GLN A 44 -0.55 -15.12 -7.89
C GLN A 44 -0.32 -16.10 -9.04
N VAL A 45 0.94 -16.42 -9.28
CA VAL A 45 1.37 -17.51 -10.19
C VAL A 45 2.08 -18.53 -9.33
N PHE A 46 1.58 -19.77 -9.29
CA PHE A 46 2.10 -20.84 -8.41
C PHE A 46 2.25 -20.40 -6.94
N ARG A 47 1.24 -19.67 -6.42
CA ARG A 47 1.21 -19.10 -5.06
C ARG A 47 2.29 -18.02 -4.79
N ILE A 48 2.98 -17.51 -5.82
CA ILE A 48 3.91 -16.40 -5.73
C ILE A 48 3.21 -15.14 -6.27
N HIS A 49 3.23 -14.06 -5.50
CA HIS A 49 2.66 -12.80 -5.95
C HIS A 49 3.38 -12.25 -7.18
N ILE A 50 2.65 -11.73 -8.16
CA ILE A 50 3.23 -11.07 -9.35
C ILE A 50 4.22 -9.99 -8.95
N PHE A 51 3.97 -9.26 -7.87
CA PHE A 51 4.90 -8.28 -7.31
C PHE A 51 6.29 -8.87 -7.05
N THR A 52 6.37 -10.08 -6.48
CA THR A 52 7.65 -10.76 -6.20
C THR A 52 8.37 -11.13 -7.49
N ILE A 53 7.64 -11.65 -8.48
CA ILE A 53 8.20 -12.00 -9.78
C ILE A 53 8.77 -10.75 -10.48
N LEU A 54 7.99 -9.67 -10.52
CA LEU A 54 8.43 -8.41 -11.11
C LEU A 54 9.60 -7.77 -10.37
N ALA A 55 9.67 -7.90 -9.04
CA ALA A 55 10.80 -7.41 -8.26
C ALA A 55 12.10 -8.12 -8.61
N VAL A 56 12.06 -9.45 -8.83
CA VAL A 56 13.21 -10.24 -9.29
C VAL A 56 13.63 -9.82 -10.72
N ILE A 57 12.68 -9.68 -11.63
CA ILE A 57 12.96 -9.21 -13.01
C ILE A 57 13.57 -7.80 -12.96
N TRP A 58 13.03 -6.90 -12.14
CA TRP A 58 13.51 -5.54 -11.96
C TRP A 58 14.95 -5.49 -11.40
N LEU A 59 15.31 -6.44 -10.52
CA LEU A 59 16.68 -6.59 -10.01
C LEU A 59 17.68 -6.86 -11.14
N CYS A 60 17.29 -7.63 -12.15
CA CYS A 60 18.15 -7.98 -13.29
C CYS A 60 18.39 -6.80 -14.25
N LEU A 61 17.59 -5.72 -14.17
CA LEU A 61 17.81 -4.56 -15.04
C LEU A 61 19.06 -3.77 -14.61
N PRO A 62 19.84 -3.25 -15.58
CA PRO A 62 20.97 -2.39 -15.30
C PRO A 62 20.51 -1.08 -14.64
N GLY A 63 21.38 -0.51 -13.80
CA GLY A 63 21.15 0.76 -13.11
C GLY A 63 20.80 0.61 -11.62
N GLY A 64 20.80 1.74 -10.94
CA GLY A 64 20.62 1.82 -9.48
C GLY A 64 21.88 1.44 -8.71
N ALA A 65 22.57 2.42 -8.18
CA ALA A 65 23.64 2.17 -7.22
C ALA A 65 23.07 1.52 -5.96
N VAL A 66 23.82 0.58 -5.36
CA VAL A 66 23.40 -0.05 -4.10
C VAL A 66 23.32 1.00 -3.00
N ASN A 67 22.15 1.17 -2.42
CA ASN A 67 21.91 2.12 -1.34
C ASN A 67 22.36 1.54 0.01
N ARG A 68 23.67 1.64 0.29
CA ARG A 68 24.28 1.12 1.52
C ARG A 68 23.67 1.72 2.78
N SER A 69 23.23 2.96 2.75
CA SER A 69 22.65 3.62 3.91
C SER A 69 21.27 3.08 4.30
N SER A 70 20.50 2.54 3.33
CA SER A 70 19.24 1.84 3.56
C SER A 70 19.44 0.41 4.04
N ALA A 71 20.57 -0.21 3.69
CA ALA A 71 20.84 -1.62 4.00
C ALA A 71 20.81 -1.93 5.51
N LYS A 72 21.13 -0.94 6.37
CA LYS A 72 21.07 -1.10 7.83
C LYS A 72 19.67 -1.48 8.36
N PHE A 73 18.60 -1.17 7.63
CA PHE A 73 17.24 -1.55 8.01
C PHE A 73 16.89 -2.98 7.59
N LEU A 74 17.67 -3.59 6.69
CA LEU A 74 17.39 -4.92 6.19
C LEU A 74 17.72 -6.02 7.19
N ALA A 75 18.75 -5.86 8.00
CA ALA A 75 19.10 -6.84 9.02
C ALA A 75 17.98 -7.00 10.07
N PRO A 76 17.47 -5.94 10.74
CA PRO A 76 16.38 -6.09 11.68
C PRO A 76 15.07 -6.53 11.00
N LEU A 77 14.78 -6.08 9.76
CA LEU A 77 13.62 -6.53 9.02
C LEU A 77 13.71 -8.03 8.67
N GLY A 78 14.84 -8.46 8.12
CA GLY A 78 15.08 -9.85 7.77
C GLY A 78 15.02 -10.77 8.99
N PHE A 79 15.67 -10.38 10.08
CA PHE A 79 15.62 -11.12 11.35
C PHE A 79 14.17 -11.27 11.84
N ALA A 80 13.40 -10.16 11.90
CA ALA A 80 12.02 -10.17 12.37
C ALA A 80 11.12 -11.05 11.47
N ALA A 81 11.31 -10.96 10.15
CA ALA A 81 10.53 -11.76 9.20
C ALA A 81 10.86 -13.25 9.25
N VAL A 82 12.15 -13.62 9.36
CA VAL A 82 12.58 -15.01 9.49
C VAL A 82 12.11 -15.61 10.82
N LEU A 83 12.22 -14.83 11.91
CA LEU A 83 11.75 -15.28 13.23
C LEU A 83 10.23 -15.54 13.18
N PHE A 84 9.44 -14.64 12.62
CA PHE A 84 7.99 -14.86 12.48
C PHE A 84 7.69 -16.01 11.50
N ALA A 85 8.38 -16.13 10.37
CA ALA A 85 8.17 -17.19 9.39
C ALA A 85 8.53 -18.58 9.97
N SER A 86 9.48 -18.67 10.93
CA SER A 86 9.86 -19.95 11.58
C SER A 86 8.72 -20.57 12.36
N THR A 87 7.69 -19.80 12.74
CA THR A 87 6.48 -20.32 13.39
C THR A 87 5.70 -21.30 12.53
N ALA A 88 5.90 -21.26 11.20
CA ALA A 88 5.36 -22.29 10.29
C ALA A 88 5.93 -23.70 10.53
N LEU A 89 7.06 -23.81 11.24
CA LEU A 89 7.69 -25.09 11.58
C LEU A 89 7.52 -25.44 13.06
N LEU A 90 7.30 -24.44 13.91
CA LEU A 90 7.27 -24.57 15.35
C LEU A 90 5.85 -24.63 15.92
N GLY A 91 4.85 -24.13 15.15
CA GLY A 91 3.47 -24.02 15.59
C GLY A 91 2.87 -25.37 15.96
N ASP A 92 2.05 -25.38 17.00
CA ASP A 92 1.40 -26.57 17.55
C ASP A 92 0.03 -26.88 16.90
N LEU A 93 -0.64 -25.85 16.34
CA LEU A 93 -1.97 -26.02 15.75
C LEU A 93 -1.96 -26.03 14.22
N VAL A 94 -1.17 -25.15 13.58
CA VAL A 94 -1.16 -25.00 12.13
C VAL A 94 0.25 -24.82 11.59
N ASN A 95 0.58 -25.60 10.56
CA ASN A 95 1.83 -25.50 9.84
C ASN A 95 1.56 -25.07 8.39
N SER A 96 1.89 -23.83 8.05
CA SER A 96 1.72 -23.30 6.68
C SER A 96 3.04 -22.78 6.09
N PRO A 97 3.93 -23.70 5.62
CA PRO A 97 5.21 -23.30 5.02
C PRO A 97 5.01 -22.44 3.76
N THR A 98 3.90 -22.64 3.05
CA THR A 98 3.57 -21.84 1.86
C THR A 98 3.37 -20.37 2.21
N LEU A 99 2.61 -20.06 3.27
CA LEU A 99 2.36 -18.68 3.69
C LEU A 99 3.65 -18.04 4.24
N ALA A 100 4.48 -18.81 4.95
CA ALA A 100 5.81 -18.34 5.39
C ALA A 100 6.71 -17.99 4.19
N LEU A 101 6.74 -18.83 3.15
CA LEU A 101 7.51 -18.56 1.93
C LEU A 101 6.96 -17.35 1.16
N GLN A 102 5.63 -17.18 1.10
CA GLN A 102 5.01 -15.98 0.53
C GLN A 102 5.45 -14.71 1.27
N LEU A 103 5.41 -14.73 2.61
CA LEU A 103 5.87 -13.61 3.43
C LEU A 103 7.35 -13.29 3.18
N LEU A 104 8.21 -14.31 3.21
CA LEU A 104 9.64 -14.13 2.95
C LEU A 104 9.91 -13.63 1.52
N GLY A 105 9.13 -14.08 0.54
CA GLY A 105 9.18 -13.57 -0.84
C GLY A 105 8.81 -12.10 -0.92
N LEU A 106 7.79 -11.66 -0.20
CA LEU A 106 7.38 -10.26 -0.13
C LEU A 106 8.43 -9.39 0.58
N VAL A 107 9.00 -9.87 1.70
CA VAL A 107 10.10 -9.20 2.41
C VAL A 107 11.35 -9.11 1.54
N GLY A 108 11.70 -10.19 0.84
CA GLY A 108 12.80 -10.21 -0.12
C GLY A 108 12.60 -9.20 -1.25
N SER A 109 11.38 -9.10 -1.78
CA SER A 109 11.02 -8.09 -2.79
C SER A 109 11.18 -6.67 -2.24
N ALA A 110 10.74 -6.42 -1.01
CA ALA A 110 10.97 -5.15 -0.35
C ALA A 110 12.46 -4.86 -0.17
N ALA A 111 13.26 -5.85 0.19
CA ALA A 111 14.72 -5.70 0.33
C ALA A 111 15.39 -5.33 -1.00
N ILE A 112 14.97 -5.95 -2.12
CA ILE A 112 15.43 -5.60 -3.47
C ILE A 112 15.15 -4.12 -3.76
N VAL A 113 13.92 -3.66 -3.51
CA VAL A 113 13.52 -2.26 -3.70
C VAL A 113 14.34 -1.32 -2.80
N VAL A 114 14.53 -1.66 -1.52
CA VAL A 114 15.34 -0.86 -0.57
C VAL A 114 16.77 -0.67 -1.07
N LEU A 115 17.38 -1.74 -1.59
CA LEU A 115 18.77 -1.72 -2.04
C LEU A 115 19.00 -0.97 -3.35
N ARG A 116 18.04 -1.04 -4.28
CA ARG A 116 18.26 -0.65 -5.67
C ARG A 116 17.42 0.53 -6.15
N ALA A 117 16.36 0.92 -5.41
CA ALA A 117 15.47 1.98 -5.89
C ALA A 117 16.10 3.37 -5.81
N SER A 118 16.12 4.04 -6.95
CA SER A 118 16.40 5.46 -7.07
C SER A 118 15.17 6.30 -6.66
N ARG A 119 15.33 7.62 -6.71
CA ARG A 119 14.21 8.55 -6.47
C ARG A 119 13.14 8.46 -7.55
N GLU A 120 13.57 8.32 -8.77
CA GLU A 120 12.71 8.21 -9.95
C GLU A 120 11.97 6.87 -9.93
N ASP A 121 12.64 5.77 -9.58
CA ASP A 121 12.02 4.46 -9.38
C ASP A 121 10.92 4.54 -8.31
N ALA A 122 11.22 5.12 -7.16
CA ALA A 122 10.24 5.29 -6.07
C ALA A 122 9.04 6.15 -6.47
N LYS A 123 9.27 7.20 -7.28
CA LYS A 123 8.20 8.02 -7.83
C LYS A 123 7.35 7.23 -8.84
N ALA A 124 7.98 6.46 -9.72
CA ALA A 124 7.26 5.62 -10.68
C ALA A 124 6.41 4.55 -9.98
N MET A 125 6.92 3.91 -8.92
CA MET A 125 6.16 2.95 -8.10
C MET A 125 4.94 3.60 -7.45
N LEU A 126 5.07 4.82 -6.90
CA LEU A 126 3.93 5.54 -6.32
C LEU A 126 2.89 5.94 -7.39
N TRP A 127 3.33 6.25 -8.62
CA TRP A 127 2.44 6.47 -9.74
C TRP A 127 1.69 5.21 -10.15
N GLY A 128 2.39 4.08 -10.25
CA GLY A 128 1.77 2.79 -10.52
C GLY A 128 0.69 2.44 -9.50
N LEU A 129 0.99 2.68 -8.21
CA LEU A 129 0.04 2.44 -7.13
C LEU A 129 -1.18 3.38 -7.19
N LEU A 130 -0.99 4.67 -7.57
CA LEU A 130 -2.11 5.58 -7.81
C LEU A 130 -2.99 5.11 -8.97
N VAL A 131 -2.38 4.69 -10.08
CA VAL A 131 -3.13 4.26 -11.27
C VAL A 131 -3.98 3.03 -10.97
N ILE A 132 -3.41 1.99 -10.35
CA ILE A 132 -4.17 0.77 -10.06
C ILE A 132 -5.27 1.03 -9.02
N SER A 133 -5.01 1.86 -8.00
CA SER A 133 -6.04 2.28 -7.04
C SER A 133 -7.19 3.00 -7.72
N THR A 134 -6.89 3.87 -8.69
CA THR A 134 -7.91 4.61 -9.44
C THR A 134 -8.67 3.71 -10.43
N ILE A 135 -8.00 2.74 -11.07
CA ILE A 135 -8.66 1.74 -11.92
C ILE A 135 -9.63 0.92 -11.08
N GLY A 136 -9.20 0.40 -9.92
CA GLY A 136 -10.08 -0.32 -9.00
C GLY A 136 -11.28 0.51 -8.57
N SER A 137 -11.06 1.79 -8.27
CA SER A 137 -12.12 2.73 -7.93
C SER A 137 -13.06 3.00 -9.12
N ALA A 138 -12.54 3.18 -10.33
CA ALA A 138 -13.36 3.39 -11.52
C ALA A 138 -14.26 2.19 -11.80
N VAL A 139 -13.72 0.96 -11.70
CA VAL A 139 -14.51 -0.27 -11.82
C VAL A 139 -15.58 -0.33 -10.72
N GLY A 140 -15.24 0.03 -9.47
CA GLY A 140 -16.20 0.12 -8.37
C GLY A 140 -17.37 1.09 -8.66
N LEU A 141 -17.09 2.26 -9.26
CA LEU A 141 -18.15 3.18 -9.71
C LEU A 141 -19.04 2.55 -10.79
N LEU A 142 -18.43 1.90 -11.78
CA LEU A 142 -19.19 1.22 -12.84
C LEU A 142 -20.09 0.11 -12.26
N GLN A 143 -19.66 -0.59 -11.22
CA GLN A 143 -20.49 -1.58 -10.51
C GLN A 143 -21.68 -0.91 -9.81
N VAL A 144 -21.47 0.22 -9.11
CA VAL A 144 -22.57 0.98 -8.45
C VAL A 144 -23.63 1.40 -9.44
N PHE A 145 -23.23 1.88 -10.62
CA PHE A 145 -24.16 2.30 -11.68
C PHE A 145 -24.64 1.14 -12.56
N LYS A 146 -24.31 -0.13 -12.21
CA LYS A 146 -24.70 -1.33 -12.95
C LYS A 146 -24.26 -1.33 -14.42
N LEU A 147 -23.14 -0.66 -14.72
CA LEU A 147 -22.57 -0.58 -16.07
C LEU A 147 -21.59 -1.74 -16.36
N VAL A 148 -21.23 -2.51 -15.35
CA VAL A 148 -20.42 -3.74 -15.48
C VAL A 148 -21.35 -4.93 -15.19
N PRO A 149 -21.38 -5.95 -16.07
CA PRO A 149 -22.11 -7.18 -15.81
C PRO A 149 -21.65 -7.84 -14.51
N SER A 150 -22.59 -8.32 -13.70
CA SER A 150 -22.31 -8.91 -12.37
C SER A 150 -21.51 -10.22 -12.43
N ASP A 151 -21.50 -10.86 -13.58
CA ASP A 151 -20.80 -12.12 -13.86
C ASP A 151 -19.41 -11.93 -14.49
N LEU A 152 -19.05 -10.69 -14.85
CA LEU A 152 -17.75 -10.40 -15.42
C LEU A 152 -16.67 -10.54 -14.33
N TRP A 153 -15.80 -11.56 -14.45
CA TRP A 153 -14.63 -11.81 -13.63
C TRP A 153 -14.91 -12.00 -12.14
N HIS A 154 -16.05 -12.53 -11.76
CA HIS A 154 -16.47 -12.57 -10.36
C HIS A 154 -16.39 -11.22 -9.63
N LEU A 155 -16.49 -10.12 -10.36
CA LEU A 155 -16.64 -8.77 -9.80
C LEU A 155 -18.01 -8.67 -9.14
N GLN A 156 -18.24 -9.51 -8.13
CA GLN A 156 -19.49 -9.55 -7.41
C GLN A 156 -19.64 -8.27 -6.61
N ILE A 157 -20.74 -7.58 -6.84
CA ILE A 157 -21.26 -6.68 -5.83
C ILE A 157 -21.51 -7.55 -4.59
N SER A 158 -21.01 -7.13 -3.42
CA SER A 158 -21.27 -7.89 -2.19
C SER A 158 -22.77 -8.11 -2.00
N ALA A 159 -23.16 -9.14 -1.25
CA ALA A 159 -24.56 -9.48 -1.00
C ALA A 159 -25.40 -8.29 -0.50
N ILE A 160 -24.79 -7.27 0.05
CA ILE A 160 -25.43 -6.01 0.51
C ILE A 160 -25.21 -4.84 -0.46
N GLY A 161 -24.92 -5.10 -1.73
CA GLY A 161 -24.84 -4.05 -2.77
C GLY A 161 -23.55 -3.20 -2.77
N ARG A 162 -22.55 -3.51 -1.94
CA ARG A 162 -21.29 -2.75 -1.89
C ARG A 162 -20.39 -3.09 -3.07
N PRO A 163 -19.79 -2.09 -3.76
CA PRO A 163 -18.85 -2.36 -4.84
C PRO A 163 -17.57 -2.99 -4.31
N THR A 164 -16.98 -3.89 -5.10
CA THR A 164 -15.68 -4.53 -4.82
C THR A 164 -14.57 -4.03 -5.74
N GLY A 165 -14.92 -3.36 -6.85
CA GLY A 165 -13.95 -2.96 -7.87
C GLY A 165 -13.28 -4.19 -8.49
N ILE A 166 -11.95 -4.18 -8.53
CA ILE A 166 -11.13 -5.32 -8.97
C ILE A 166 -10.66 -6.20 -7.78
N TYR A 167 -11.19 -5.97 -6.59
CA TYR A 167 -10.76 -6.63 -5.36
C TYR A 167 -11.78 -7.67 -4.90
N PRO A 168 -11.38 -8.68 -4.11
CA PRO A 168 -12.30 -9.72 -3.65
C PRO A 168 -13.37 -9.20 -2.70
N GLU A 169 -13.10 -8.09 -1.99
CA GLU A 169 -14.00 -7.55 -0.96
C GLU A 169 -14.06 -6.02 -1.00
N PRO A 170 -15.19 -5.41 -0.58
CA PRO A 170 -15.34 -3.96 -0.51
C PRO A 170 -14.36 -3.27 0.43
N ASP A 171 -13.92 -3.94 1.50
CA ASP A 171 -12.98 -3.37 2.46
C ASP A 171 -11.59 -3.15 1.83
N TRP A 172 -11.17 -4.03 0.92
CA TRP A 172 -9.97 -3.84 0.09
C TRP A 172 -10.13 -2.67 -0.88
N LEU A 173 -11.28 -2.60 -1.56
CA LEU A 173 -11.56 -1.46 -2.44
C LEU A 173 -11.48 -0.14 -1.68
N GLY A 174 -12.10 -0.06 -0.48
CA GLY A 174 -12.02 1.13 0.37
C GLY A 174 -10.60 1.48 0.78
N MET A 175 -9.77 0.49 1.12
CA MET A 175 -8.36 0.70 1.46
C MET A 175 -7.57 1.26 0.26
N TYR A 176 -7.69 0.66 -0.93
CA TYR A 176 -6.99 1.17 -2.11
C TYR A 176 -7.53 2.53 -2.57
N ALA A 177 -8.82 2.78 -2.45
CA ALA A 177 -9.38 4.10 -2.69
C ALA A 177 -8.80 5.16 -1.74
N GLY A 178 -8.64 4.84 -0.45
CA GLY A 178 -7.97 5.72 0.51
C GLY A 178 -6.49 5.99 0.16
N VAL A 179 -5.76 4.97 -0.29
CA VAL A 179 -4.40 5.12 -0.84
C VAL A 179 -4.42 6.06 -2.05
N GLY A 180 -5.36 5.89 -2.98
CA GLY A 180 -5.56 6.75 -4.14
C GLY A 180 -5.84 8.21 -3.75
N VAL A 181 -6.68 8.45 -2.73
CA VAL A 181 -6.94 9.79 -2.18
C VAL A 181 -5.65 10.44 -1.68
N ILE A 182 -4.90 9.75 -0.81
CA ILE A 182 -3.64 10.29 -0.26
C ILE A 182 -2.64 10.60 -1.37
N LEU A 183 -2.45 9.68 -2.33
CA LEU A 183 -1.52 9.85 -3.44
C LEU A 183 -1.91 11.00 -4.36
N SER A 184 -3.19 11.10 -4.73
CA SER A 184 -3.67 12.18 -5.61
C SER A 184 -3.45 13.57 -5.00
N TRP A 185 -3.49 13.69 -3.67
CA TRP A 185 -3.21 14.95 -2.98
C TRP A 185 -1.72 15.25 -2.82
N ARG A 186 -0.90 14.21 -2.69
CA ARG A 186 0.53 14.33 -2.34
C ARG A 186 1.45 14.35 -3.56
N LEU A 187 1.07 13.69 -4.65
CA LEU A 187 1.85 13.70 -5.88
C LEU A 187 1.67 15.01 -6.67
N ALA A 188 2.71 15.37 -7.41
CA ALA A 188 2.68 16.52 -8.31
C ALA A 188 1.90 16.15 -9.60
N LEU A 189 0.60 16.36 -9.58
CA LEU A 189 -0.33 16.10 -10.67
C LEU A 189 -0.76 17.40 -11.37
N PRO A 190 -1.03 17.37 -12.70
CA PRO A 190 -1.79 18.41 -13.36
C PRO A 190 -3.13 18.62 -12.66
N ARG A 191 -3.67 19.85 -12.68
CA ARG A 191 -4.88 20.19 -11.92
C ARG A 191 -6.06 19.29 -12.26
N VAL A 192 -6.31 19.04 -13.55
CA VAL A 192 -7.41 18.18 -14.02
C VAL A 192 -7.24 16.76 -13.52
N ALA A 193 -6.07 16.14 -13.74
CA ALA A 193 -5.78 14.79 -13.28
C ALA A 193 -5.91 14.66 -11.74
N LYS A 194 -5.48 15.69 -11.01
CA LYS A 194 -5.63 15.74 -9.56
C LYS A 194 -7.10 15.70 -9.13
N VAL A 195 -7.94 16.48 -9.78
CA VAL A 195 -9.39 16.51 -9.48
C VAL A 195 -10.02 15.17 -9.83
N VAL A 196 -9.75 14.64 -11.04
CA VAL A 196 -10.30 13.37 -11.50
C VAL A 196 -9.92 12.22 -10.56
N PHE A 197 -8.62 12.06 -10.27
CA PHE A 197 -8.15 10.98 -9.40
C PHE A 197 -8.67 11.13 -7.96
N SER A 198 -8.67 12.36 -7.42
CA SER A 198 -9.19 12.58 -6.07
C SER A 198 -10.68 12.30 -5.99
N LEU A 199 -11.47 12.78 -6.96
CA LEU A 199 -12.90 12.58 -6.99
C LEU A 199 -13.28 11.11 -7.12
N THR A 200 -12.69 10.40 -8.10
CA THR A 200 -12.95 8.98 -8.35
C THR A 200 -12.65 8.14 -7.10
N ASN A 201 -11.47 8.32 -6.50
CA ASN A 201 -11.07 7.55 -5.33
C ASN A 201 -11.89 7.94 -4.08
N PHE A 202 -12.21 9.22 -3.88
CA PHE A 202 -13.00 9.65 -2.73
C PHE A 202 -14.46 9.16 -2.81
N MET A 203 -15.08 9.25 -3.97
CA MET A 203 -16.44 8.72 -4.17
C MET A 203 -16.49 7.23 -3.81
N VAL A 204 -15.54 6.45 -4.29
CA VAL A 204 -15.52 5.01 -4.03
C VAL A 204 -15.16 4.71 -2.58
N LEU A 205 -14.27 5.48 -1.95
CA LEU A 205 -14.00 5.34 -0.52
C LEU A 205 -15.30 5.46 0.30
N VAL A 206 -16.20 6.37 -0.09
CA VAL A 206 -17.52 6.51 0.55
C VAL A 206 -18.43 5.35 0.17
N LEU A 207 -18.58 5.05 -1.13
CA LEU A 207 -19.53 4.05 -1.64
C LEU A 207 -19.18 2.60 -1.28
N ALA A 208 -17.88 2.29 -1.10
CA ALA A 208 -17.45 0.99 -0.60
C ALA A 208 -17.91 0.75 0.85
N MET A 209 -18.33 1.80 1.57
CA MET A 209 -18.80 1.73 2.97
C MET A 209 -17.80 0.99 3.89
N ALA A 210 -16.51 1.12 3.61
CA ALA A 210 -15.43 0.48 4.35
C ALA A 210 -15.07 1.31 5.59
N ARG A 211 -15.78 1.08 6.70
CA ARG A 211 -15.57 1.79 7.98
C ARG A 211 -14.10 1.85 8.40
N ALA A 212 -13.40 0.75 8.24
CA ALA A 212 -11.97 0.65 8.54
C ALA A 212 -11.14 1.70 7.79
N SER A 213 -11.41 1.89 6.50
CA SER A 213 -10.67 2.83 5.66
C SER A 213 -10.99 4.29 6.01
N TRP A 214 -12.21 4.58 6.46
CA TRP A 214 -12.57 5.92 6.95
C TRP A 214 -11.81 6.25 8.23
N VAL A 215 -11.86 5.32 9.22
CA VAL A 215 -11.11 5.46 10.48
C VAL A 215 -9.61 5.58 10.22
N ALA A 216 -9.07 4.76 9.31
CA ALA A 216 -7.66 4.80 8.94
C ALA A 216 -7.27 6.14 8.30
N LEU A 217 -8.11 6.71 7.43
CA LEU A 217 -7.83 8.00 6.81
C LEU A 217 -7.81 9.12 7.86
N VAL A 218 -8.83 9.18 8.71
CA VAL A 218 -8.92 10.17 9.80
C VAL A 218 -7.74 10.00 10.77
N GLY A 219 -7.48 8.77 11.24
CA GLY A 219 -6.37 8.47 12.14
C GLY A 219 -5.01 8.86 11.55
N THR A 220 -4.79 8.57 10.27
CA THR A 220 -3.55 8.97 9.57
C THR A 220 -3.42 10.49 9.50
N LEU A 221 -4.49 11.22 9.17
CA LEU A 221 -4.47 12.69 9.12
C LEU A 221 -4.21 13.30 10.49
N LEU A 222 -4.79 12.75 11.55
CA LEU A 222 -4.54 13.19 12.93
C LEU A 222 -3.08 12.95 13.32
N LEU A 223 -2.52 11.77 13.06
CA LEU A 223 -1.12 11.47 13.35
C LEU A 223 -0.16 12.38 12.58
N VAL A 224 -0.47 12.68 11.30
CA VAL A 224 0.29 13.65 10.50
C VAL A 224 0.21 15.06 11.10
N ALA A 225 -0.96 15.48 11.58
CA ALA A 225 -1.16 16.77 12.22
C ALA A 225 -0.40 16.84 13.56
N CYS A 226 -0.50 15.82 14.41
CA CYS A 226 0.25 15.71 15.66
C CYS A 226 1.76 15.76 15.42
N ALA A 227 2.27 14.97 14.45
CA ALA A 227 3.68 15.02 14.07
C ALA A 227 4.09 16.41 13.57
N ALA A 228 3.23 17.13 12.83
CA ALA A 228 3.52 18.48 12.38
C ALA A 228 3.61 19.48 13.54
N VAL A 229 2.80 19.34 14.59
CA VAL A 229 2.84 20.18 15.79
C VAL A 229 4.10 19.89 16.61
N ILE A 230 4.38 18.62 16.92
CA ILE A 230 5.55 18.20 17.70
C ILE A 230 6.84 18.69 17.07
N TYR A 231 7.00 18.52 15.74
CA TYR A 231 8.22 18.92 15.05
C TYR A 231 8.31 20.43 14.77
N ARG A 232 7.22 21.22 14.87
CA ARG A 232 7.30 22.69 14.83
C ARG A 232 8.00 23.27 16.04
N GLY A 233 7.87 22.64 17.20
CA GLY A 233 8.54 23.06 18.43
C GLY A 233 10.05 22.81 18.44
N THR A 234 10.55 21.90 17.60
CA THR A 234 11.97 21.49 17.64
C THR A 234 12.82 22.12 16.52
N HIS A 235 12.23 22.60 15.43
CA HIS A 235 12.97 23.22 14.34
C HIS A 235 12.15 24.36 13.70
N ALA A 236 12.63 25.60 13.93
CA ALA A 236 12.07 26.81 13.32
C ALA A 236 12.26 26.91 11.78
N VAL A 237 12.94 25.94 11.15
CA VAL A 237 13.27 25.94 9.72
C VAL A 237 12.73 24.65 9.07
N GLY A 238 11.45 24.63 8.78
CA GLY A 238 10.83 23.62 7.91
C GLY A 238 9.98 24.30 6.85
N PRO A 239 9.81 23.72 5.66
CA PRO A 239 8.92 24.29 4.65
C PRO A 239 7.53 24.48 5.28
N ARG A 240 7.11 25.74 5.41
CA ARG A 240 5.77 26.09 5.90
C ARG A 240 4.76 25.27 5.12
N LEU A 241 3.98 24.44 5.82
CA LEU A 241 2.80 23.83 5.22
C LEU A 241 1.94 25.00 4.70
N LYS A 242 2.01 25.23 3.40
CA LYS A 242 1.13 26.20 2.75
C LYS A 242 -0.28 25.78 3.09
N GLY A 243 -1.04 26.66 3.73
CA GLY A 243 -2.43 26.41 4.11
C GLY A 243 -3.27 25.88 2.95
N PRO A 244 -4.45 25.32 3.22
CA PRO A 244 -5.28 24.75 2.17
C PRO A 244 -5.53 25.79 1.09
N ARG A 245 -4.98 25.57 -0.10
CA ARG A 245 -5.29 26.44 -1.25
C ARG A 245 -6.79 26.28 -1.53
N LYS A 246 -7.48 27.42 -1.82
CA LYS A 246 -8.93 27.44 -2.12
C LYS A 246 -9.39 26.33 -3.06
N GLY A 247 -8.57 25.94 -4.06
CA GLY A 247 -8.87 24.80 -4.96
C GLY A 247 -8.89 23.41 -4.28
N ARG A 248 -8.24 23.21 -3.12
CA ARG A 248 -8.34 21.94 -2.39
C ARG A 248 -9.69 21.81 -1.68
N LEU A 249 -10.16 22.89 -1.07
CA LEU A 249 -11.49 22.92 -0.45
C LEU A 249 -12.59 22.74 -1.51
N ALA A 250 -12.45 23.37 -2.68
CA ALA A 250 -13.37 23.19 -3.78
C ALA A 250 -13.38 21.74 -4.31
N ALA A 251 -12.22 21.08 -4.42
CA ALA A 251 -12.14 19.67 -4.83
C ALA A 251 -12.78 18.72 -3.80
N ILE A 252 -12.58 18.97 -2.49
CA ILE A 252 -13.24 18.20 -1.43
C ILE A 252 -14.75 18.43 -1.49
N ALA A 253 -15.20 19.68 -1.58
CA ALA A 253 -16.62 20.02 -1.67
C ALA A 253 -17.26 19.38 -2.90
N ALA A 254 -16.60 19.42 -4.06
CA ALA A 254 -17.08 18.76 -5.28
C ALA A 254 -17.15 17.22 -5.11
N ALA A 255 -16.17 16.60 -4.44
CA ALA A 255 -16.17 15.18 -4.16
C ALA A 255 -17.31 14.78 -3.22
N VAL A 256 -17.54 15.57 -2.16
CA VAL A 256 -18.65 15.35 -1.22
C VAL A 256 -19.98 15.51 -1.94
N LEU A 257 -20.15 16.56 -2.74
CA LEU A 257 -21.37 16.79 -3.51
C LEU A 257 -21.63 15.68 -4.54
N ALA A 258 -20.61 15.25 -5.28
CA ALA A 258 -20.74 14.16 -6.24
C ALA A 258 -21.07 12.83 -5.54
N SER A 259 -20.49 12.56 -4.36
CA SER A 259 -20.85 11.39 -3.54
C SER A 259 -22.29 11.47 -3.04
N ALA A 260 -22.75 12.65 -2.62
CA ALA A 260 -24.13 12.86 -2.21
C ALA A 260 -25.11 12.64 -3.38
N VAL A 261 -24.81 13.17 -4.58
CA VAL A 261 -25.60 12.93 -5.79
C VAL A 261 -25.64 11.43 -6.14
N ALA A 262 -24.51 10.73 -6.08
CA ALA A 262 -24.47 9.29 -6.34
C ALA A 262 -25.31 8.50 -5.32
N LEU A 263 -25.32 8.91 -4.05
CA LEU A 263 -26.14 8.30 -3.01
C LEU A 263 -27.66 8.53 -3.25
N THR A 264 -28.03 9.73 -3.69
CA THR A 264 -29.46 10.01 -4.02
C THR A 264 -29.92 9.25 -5.25
N ALA A 265 -29.01 8.95 -6.19
CA ALA A 265 -29.33 8.17 -7.40
C ALA A 265 -29.56 6.67 -7.11
N VAL A 266 -29.13 6.17 -5.97
CA VAL A 266 -29.25 4.76 -5.55
C VAL A 266 -29.77 4.70 -4.11
N PRO A 267 -31.09 4.70 -3.88
CA PRO A 267 -31.70 4.79 -2.54
C PRO A 267 -31.23 3.71 -1.57
N GLN A 268 -31.01 2.47 -2.03
CA GLN A 268 -30.49 1.38 -1.22
C GLN A 268 -29.12 1.68 -0.63
N LEU A 269 -28.24 2.38 -1.39
CA LEU A 269 -26.93 2.81 -0.87
C LEU A 269 -27.06 3.90 0.18
N GLN A 270 -28.07 4.75 0.08
CA GLN A 270 -28.34 5.78 1.09
C GLN A 270 -28.76 5.16 2.42
N GLU A 271 -29.71 4.23 2.40
CA GLU A 271 -30.15 3.52 3.60
C GLU A 271 -29.00 2.75 4.25
N ASP A 272 -28.23 2.02 3.45
CA ASP A 272 -27.06 1.29 3.92
C ASP A 272 -25.97 2.22 4.49
N LEU A 273 -25.74 3.39 3.89
CA LEU A 273 -24.77 4.36 4.41
C LEU A 273 -25.23 4.94 5.75
N VAL A 274 -26.51 5.34 5.86
CA VAL A 274 -27.08 5.87 7.11
C VAL A 274 -26.98 4.81 8.20
N ARG A 275 -27.36 3.58 7.93
CA ARG A 275 -27.21 2.45 8.85
C ARG A 275 -25.77 2.23 9.26
N ARG A 276 -24.82 2.32 8.32
CA ARG A 276 -23.37 2.16 8.60
C ARG A 276 -22.82 3.30 9.45
N ILE A 277 -23.24 4.53 9.20
CA ILE A 277 -22.82 5.68 10.04
C ILE A 277 -23.41 5.55 11.44
N SER A 278 -24.68 5.15 11.57
CA SER A 278 -25.29 4.96 12.88
C SER A 278 -24.59 3.86 13.69
N THR A 279 -24.17 2.76 13.03
CA THR A 279 -23.39 1.68 13.67
C THR A 279 -21.94 2.07 14.00
N MET A 280 -21.40 3.18 13.46
CA MET A 280 -20.11 3.73 13.92
C MET A 280 -20.22 4.51 15.23
N ILE A 281 -21.39 5.11 15.47
CA ILE A 281 -21.63 6.01 16.62
C ILE A 281 -22.28 5.23 17.78
N GLY A 282 -23.06 4.19 17.46
CA GLY A 282 -23.76 3.36 18.43
C GLY A 282 -23.06 2.03 18.70
N THR A 283 -23.33 1.43 19.86
CA THR A 283 -23.03 0.03 20.15
C THR A 283 -23.61 -0.85 19.04
N VAL A 284 -22.85 -1.87 18.63
CA VAL A 284 -23.22 -2.82 17.56
C VAL A 284 -24.68 -3.24 17.70
N GLN A 285 -25.50 -2.81 16.76
CA GLN A 285 -26.91 -3.23 16.72
C GLN A 285 -26.98 -4.71 16.37
N GLU A 286 -27.92 -5.43 16.94
CA GLU A 286 -28.13 -6.88 16.72
C GLU A 286 -28.28 -7.26 15.24
N ASP A 287 -28.67 -6.31 14.40
CA ASP A 287 -28.88 -6.51 12.95
C ASP A 287 -27.59 -6.42 12.09
N ASP A 288 -26.45 -6.02 12.63
CA ASP A 288 -25.19 -5.97 11.86
C ASP A 288 -24.47 -7.32 11.88
N ILE A 289 -24.93 -8.24 11.04
CA ILE A 289 -24.34 -9.59 10.88
C ILE A 289 -22.81 -9.55 10.67
N SER A 290 -22.32 -8.57 9.90
CA SER A 290 -20.89 -8.40 9.64
C SER A 290 -20.13 -7.94 10.90
N GLY A 291 -20.74 -7.07 11.70
CA GLY A 291 -20.18 -6.62 12.98
C GLY A 291 -20.14 -7.75 14.00
N GLN A 292 -21.24 -8.49 14.14
CA GLN A 292 -21.31 -9.65 15.03
C GLN A 292 -20.31 -10.76 14.64
N ALA A 293 -20.18 -11.07 13.35
CA ALA A 293 -19.19 -12.04 12.89
C ALA A 293 -17.77 -11.64 13.30
N ARG A 294 -17.40 -10.35 13.16
CA ARG A 294 -16.09 -9.85 13.59
C ARG A 294 -15.89 -9.89 15.12
N ILE A 295 -16.93 -9.61 15.89
CA ILE A 295 -16.87 -9.73 17.36
C ILE A 295 -16.60 -11.18 17.72
N ARG A 296 -17.40 -12.13 17.23
CA ARG A 296 -17.20 -13.55 17.51
C ARG A 296 -15.83 -14.06 17.07
N GLN A 297 -15.38 -13.64 15.89
CA GLN A 297 -14.03 -13.98 15.42
C GLN A 297 -12.96 -13.42 16.36
N ASN A 298 -13.08 -12.17 16.80
CA ASN A 298 -12.12 -11.56 17.73
C ASN A 298 -12.17 -12.24 19.11
N ASP A 299 -13.34 -12.57 19.64
CA ASP A 299 -13.47 -13.30 20.91
C ASP A 299 -12.77 -14.65 20.86
N SER A 300 -12.94 -15.39 19.76
CA SER A 300 -12.26 -16.68 19.57
C SER A 300 -10.75 -16.51 19.36
N LEU A 301 -10.32 -15.45 18.67
CA LEU A 301 -8.90 -15.12 18.55
C LEU A 301 -8.30 -14.73 19.90
N MET A 302 -9.03 -14.01 20.76
CA MET A 302 -8.57 -13.71 22.11
C MET A 302 -8.45 -14.96 22.95
N ALA A 303 -9.43 -15.89 22.87
CA ALA A 303 -9.35 -17.17 23.57
C ALA A 303 -8.12 -18.00 23.11
N LEU A 304 -7.80 -18.00 21.81
CA LEU A 304 -6.55 -18.60 21.33
C LEU A 304 -5.31 -17.86 21.83
N ALA A 305 -5.36 -16.52 21.90
CA ALA A 305 -4.25 -15.71 22.37
C ALA A 305 -3.91 -15.96 23.85
N ASP A 306 -4.88 -16.33 24.67
CA ASP A 306 -4.69 -16.67 26.09
C ASP A 306 -3.92 -17.99 26.30
N THR A 307 -3.96 -18.89 25.30
CA THR A 307 -3.31 -20.21 25.35
C THR A 307 -2.06 -20.30 24.47
N VAL A 308 -1.68 -19.19 23.81
CA VAL A 308 -0.63 -19.20 22.82
C VAL A 308 0.75 -19.53 23.44
N PRO A 309 1.51 -20.50 22.88
CA PRO A 309 2.88 -20.76 23.31
C PRO A 309 3.82 -19.62 22.88
N VAL A 310 5.02 -19.57 23.44
CA VAL A 310 6.01 -18.49 23.19
C VAL A 310 6.29 -18.26 21.70
N TYR A 311 6.23 -19.32 20.89
CA TYR A 311 6.47 -19.31 19.45
C TYR A 311 5.18 -19.19 18.61
N GLY A 312 4.00 -19.06 19.23
CA GLY A 312 2.73 -18.96 18.54
C GLY A 312 2.13 -20.31 18.18
N HIS A 313 0.87 -20.31 17.74
CA HIS A 313 0.17 -21.49 17.24
C HIS A 313 0.56 -21.88 15.81
N GLY A 314 1.43 -21.09 15.18
CA GLY A 314 1.90 -21.27 13.81
C GLY A 314 1.24 -20.33 12.81
N ILE A 315 2.02 -19.92 11.82
CA ILE A 315 1.56 -18.96 10.79
C ILE A 315 0.31 -19.50 10.09
N SER A 316 -0.75 -18.68 9.98
CA SER A 316 -2.10 -19.02 9.51
C SER A 316 -3.06 -19.60 10.57
N ALA A 317 -2.65 -19.81 11.82
CA ALA A 317 -3.56 -20.29 12.87
C ALA A 317 -4.72 -19.32 13.10
N ALA A 318 -4.43 -18.03 13.18
CA ALA A 318 -5.45 -16.99 13.31
C ALA A 318 -6.41 -16.94 12.11
N GLY A 319 -5.94 -17.25 10.91
CA GLY A 319 -6.77 -17.33 9.71
C GLY A 319 -7.74 -18.53 9.68
N ARG A 320 -7.50 -19.53 10.54
CA ARG A 320 -8.38 -20.69 10.71
C ARG A 320 -9.59 -20.42 11.58
N VAL A 321 -9.67 -19.27 12.22
CA VAL A 321 -10.87 -18.83 12.94
C VAL A 321 -11.87 -18.27 11.92
N GLY A 322 -12.96 -18.99 11.69
CA GLY A 322 -14.03 -18.59 10.79
C GLY A 322 -14.81 -17.38 11.28
N ALA A 323 -15.69 -16.86 10.43
CA ALA A 323 -16.52 -15.69 10.73
C ALA A 323 -17.46 -15.88 11.94
N TRP A 324 -17.76 -17.13 12.28
CA TRP A 324 -18.62 -17.48 13.42
C TRP A 324 -17.83 -17.88 14.67
N GLY A 325 -16.51 -17.72 14.65
CA GLY A 325 -15.62 -18.01 15.77
C GLY A 325 -15.19 -19.49 15.87
N GLN A 326 -15.63 -20.37 14.97
CA GLN A 326 -15.17 -21.75 14.96
C GLN A 326 -13.71 -21.84 14.48
N PHE A 327 -12.92 -22.69 15.14
CA PHE A 327 -11.56 -23.01 14.71
C PHE A 327 -11.55 -24.26 13.83
N GLU A 328 -10.99 -24.14 12.62
CA GLU A 328 -10.90 -25.23 11.65
C GLU A 328 -9.43 -25.64 11.44
N ALA A 329 -8.93 -26.56 12.26
CA ALA A 329 -7.53 -27.01 12.19
C ALA A 329 -7.21 -27.74 10.88
N VAL A 330 -8.20 -28.46 10.30
CA VAL A 330 -8.06 -29.29 9.10
C VAL A 330 -9.06 -28.83 8.06
N GLY A 331 -8.62 -28.63 6.82
CA GLY A 331 -9.47 -28.22 5.70
C GLY A 331 -8.87 -27.05 4.91
N GLU A 332 -9.49 -26.71 3.78
CA GLU A 332 -9.18 -25.46 3.06
C GLU A 332 -9.77 -24.31 3.87
N ALA A 333 -8.92 -23.58 4.58
CA ALA A 333 -9.35 -22.35 5.23
C ALA A 333 -9.84 -21.36 4.17
N GLN A 334 -11.03 -20.83 4.35
CA GLN A 334 -11.55 -19.76 3.49
C GLN A 334 -10.65 -18.52 3.54
N ASN A 335 -10.00 -18.29 4.70
CA ASN A 335 -9.02 -17.21 4.89
C ASN A 335 -7.74 -17.77 5.53
N ASN A 336 -6.59 -17.44 4.96
CA ASN A 336 -5.29 -17.83 5.51
C ASN A 336 -4.78 -16.86 6.58
N VAL A 337 -5.46 -15.73 6.79
CA VAL A 337 -5.07 -14.67 7.72
C VAL A 337 -6.31 -14.07 8.40
N ALA A 338 -6.17 -13.73 9.68
CA ALA A 338 -7.22 -13.04 10.42
C ALA A 338 -7.39 -11.60 9.93
N SER A 339 -8.58 -11.04 10.08
CA SER A 339 -8.85 -9.64 9.71
C SER A 339 -8.06 -8.64 10.54
N ASN A 340 -7.84 -8.87 11.83
CA ASN A 340 -7.00 -8.02 12.68
C ASN A 340 -5.54 -8.49 12.62
N TRP A 341 -4.66 -7.68 12.01
CA TRP A 341 -3.27 -8.07 11.80
C TRP A 341 -2.45 -8.22 13.09
N ILE A 342 -2.68 -7.36 14.10
CA ILE A 342 -1.91 -7.42 15.36
C ILE A 342 -2.29 -8.68 16.13
N LEU A 343 -3.59 -8.88 16.35
CA LEU A 343 -4.09 -10.04 17.06
C LEU A 343 -3.81 -11.33 16.29
N GLY A 344 -3.96 -11.29 14.96
CA GLY A 344 -3.62 -12.43 14.09
C GLY A 344 -2.15 -12.81 14.17
N MET A 345 -1.24 -11.84 14.08
CA MET A 345 0.19 -12.11 14.21
C MET A 345 0.57 -12.57 15.63
N TRP A 346 -0.13 -12.07 16.65
CA TRP A 346 0.07 -12.55 18.02
C TRP A 346 -0.31 -14.02 18.17
N VAL A 347 -1.50 -14.42 17.68
CA VAL A 347 -1.94 -15.81 17.70
C VAL A 347 -1.01 -16.71 16.87
N ASP A 348 -0.60 -16.24 15.69
CA ASP A 348 0.27 -16.99 14.80
C ASP A 348 1.69 -17.18 15.34
N GLY A 349 2.27 -16.14 16.00
CA GLY A 349 3.68 -16.12 16.33
C GLY A 349 4.04 -15.64 17.72
N ALA A 350 3.11 -15.20 18.54
CA ALA A 350 3.33 -14.67 19.89
C ALA A 350 4.58 -13.76 19.97
N TRP A 351 5.55 -14.10 20.82
CA TRP A 351 6.77 -13.33 20.97
C TRP A 351 7.64 -13.30 19.70
N PHE A 352 7.53 -14.28 18.80
CA PHE A 352 8.24 -14.30 17.52
C PHE A 352 7.66 -13.28 16.52
N ALA A 353 6.40 -12.87 16.68
CA ALA A 353 5.77 -11.81 15.88
C ALA A 353 6.13 -10.40 16.34
N VAL A 354 6.45 -10.22 17.64
CA VAL A 354 6.67 -8.89 18.25
C VAL A 354 7.73 -8.05 17.51
N PRO A 355 8.91 -8.58 17.12
CA PRO A 355 9.90 -7.80 16.38
C PRO A 355 9.36 -7.24 15.05
N LEU A 356 8.55 -8.03 14.33
CA LEU A 356 7.98 -7.61 13.05
C LEU A 356 6.87 -6.56 13.24
N ILE A 357 5.99 -6.76 14.21
CA ILE A 357 4.95 -5.79 14.58
C ILE A 357 5.60 -4.46 14.99
N ALA A 358 6.58 -4.52 15.90
CA ALA A 358 7.30 -3.34 16.38
C ALA A 358 8.04 -2.62 15.26
N PHE A 359 8.68 -3.35 14.34
CA PHE A 359 9.35 -2.77 13.17
C PHE A 359 8.37 -2.02 12.27
N LEU A 360 7.23 -2.62 11.92
CA LEU A 360 6.21 -2.01 11.06
C LEU A 360 5.63 -0.73 11.67
N ILE A 361 5.23 -0.78 12.95
CA ILE A 361 4.68 0.38 13.67
C ILE A 361 5.73 1.49 13.79
N THR A 362 6.94 1.16 14.22
CA THR A 362 8.02 2.13 14.38
C THR A 362 8.36 2.80 13.05
N LEU A 363 8.48 2.02 11.97
CA LEU A 363 8.76 2.55 10.65
C LEU A 363 7.64 3.50 10.18
N ALA A 364 6.38 3.12 10.35
CA ALA A 364 5.22 3.95 9.98
C ALA A 364 5.26 5.29 10.72
N LEU A 365 5.45 5.27 12.05
CA LEU A 365 5.48 6.47 12.89
C LEU A 365 6.69 7.36 12.60
N VAL A 366 7.90 6.79 12.52
CA VAL A 366 9.13 7.56 12.23
C VAL A 366 9.06 8.19 10.83
N ARG A 367 8.39 7.54 9.89
CA ARG A 367 8.24 8.01 8.49
C ARG A 367 6.92 8.71 8.20
N ILE A 368 6.07 8.97 9.18
CA ILE A 368 4.73 9.57 9.02
C ILE A 368 4.73 10.89 8.23
N ARG A 369 5.85 11.63 8.20
CA ARG A 369 6.00 12.87 7.44
C ARG A 369 6.32 12.67 5.95
N THR A 370 6.62 11.46 5.53
CA THR A 370 6.86 11.08 4.12
C THR A 370 5.59 10.51 3.49
N ILE A 371 5.48 10.57 2.17
CA ILE A 371 4.32 9.97 1.47
C ILE A 371 4.23 8.47 1.76
N PRO A 372 5.28 7.66 1.58
CA PRO A 372 5.20 6.23 1.88
C PRO A 372 4.89 5.93 3.35
N GLY A 373 5.41 6.72 4.30
CA GLY A 373 5.10 6.55 5.72
C GLY A 373 3.64 6.83 6.05
N GLN A 374 3.02 7.84 5.41
CA GLN A 374 1.58 8.11 5.56
C GLN A 374 0.74 6.96 5.00
N LEU A 375 1.11 6.45 3.83
CA LEU A 375 0.43 5.32 3.22
C LEU A 375 0.60 4.04 4.06
N LEU A 376 1.80 3.79 4.57
CA LEU A 376 2.05 2.65 5.46
C LEU A 376 1.21 2.76 6.74
N THR A 377 1.17 3.93 7.38
CA THR A 377 0.33 4.18 8.56
C THR A 377 -1.14 3.92 8.24
N PHE A 378 -1.63 4.45 7.12
CA PHE A 378 -3.00 4.23 6.66
C PHE A 378 -3.31 2.75 6.46
N CYS A 379 -2.44 2.01 5.76
CA CYS A 379 -2.61 0.58 5.53
C CYS A 379 -2.58 -0.22 6.85
N LEU A 380 -1.68 0.09 7.79
CA LEU A 380 -1.60 -0.61 9.08
C LEU A 380 -2.84 -0.35 9.95
N ILE A 381 -3.37 0.89 9.99
CA ILE A 381 -4.62 1.17 10.71
C ILE A 381 -5.80 0.46 10.03
N SER A 382 -5.90 0.51 8.69
CA SER A 382 -6.93 -0.21 7.95
C SER A 382 -6.85 -1.72 8.19
N SER A 383 -5.64 -2.26 8.33
CA SER A 383 -5.37 -3.68 8.56
C SER A 383 -5.77 -4.19 9.94
N LEU A 384 -6.16 -3.31 10.87
CA LEU A 384 -6.84 -3.75 12.09
C LEU A 384 -8.19 -4.41 11.80
N PHE A 385 -8.69 -4.27 10.55
CA PHE A 385 -9.99 -4.81 10.13
C PHE A 385 -9.93 -5.58 8.80
N SER A 386 -8.80 -5.59 8.08
CA SER A 386 -8.67 -6.20 6.74
C SER A 386 -7.26 -6.70 6.39
N ASN A 387 -6.42 -6.93 7.35
CA ASN A 387 -5.06 -7.48 7.33
C ASN A 387 -4.28 -7.46 5.97
N ALA A 388 -3.64 -6.34 5.68
CA ALA A 388 -2.84 -6.17 4.47
C ALA A 388 -1.36 -6.63 4.63
N VAL A 389 -0.94 -7.14 5.79
CA VAL A 389 0.47 -7.47 6.06
C VAL A 389 0.98 -8.60 5.15
N PHE A 390 0.11 -9.51 4.76
CA PHE A 390 0.45 -10.62 3.85
C PHE A 390 0.30 -10.27 2.36
N PHE A 391 0.12 -8.98 2.02
CA PHE A 391 -0.06 -8.53 0.64
C PHE A 391 1.02 -7.54 0.20
N PRO A 392 1.31 -7.48 -1.10
CA PRO A 392 2.41 -6.70 -1.67
C PRO A 392 2.40 -5.21 -1.31
N ILE A 393 1.20 -4.63 -1.11
CA ILE A 393 1.07 -3.18 -0.81
C ILE A 393 1.84 -2.80 0.46
N THR A 394 1.75 -3.59 1.52
CA THR A 394 2.47 -3.30 2.77
C THR A 394 3.98 -3.29 2.52
N TRP A 395 4.50 -4.24 1.76
CA TRP A 395 5.92 -4.42 1.56
C TRP A 395 6.55 -3.41 0.61
N ILE A 396 5.83 -3.01 -0.45
CA ILE A 396 6.30 -1.89 -1.28
C ILE A 396 6.32 -0.59 -0.47
N LEU A 397 5.33 -0.34 0.40
CA LEU A 397 5.29 0.84 1.25
C LEU A 397 6.38 0.82 2.33
N VAL A 398 6.69 -0.33 2.92
CA VAL A 398 7.84 -0.54 3.81
C VAL A 398 9.14 -0.16 3.10
N ALA A 399 9.36 -0.71 1.90
CA ALA A 399 10.56 -0.40 1.12
C ALA A 399 10.68 1.09 0.79
N LEU A 400 9.60 1.70 0.30
CA LEU A 400 9.57 3.12 -0.02
C LEU A 400 9.70 4.02 1.21
N ALA A 401 9.17 3.62 2.38
CA ALA A 401 9.32 4.36 3.63
C ALA A 401 10.76 4.33 4.13
N ILE A 402 11.45 3.19 4.03
CA ILE A 402 12.88 3.07 4.36
C ILE A 402 13.70 4.01 3.47
N THR A 403 13.50 3.97 2.15
CA THR A 403 14.27 4.76 1.19
C THR A 403 14.00 6.27 1.28
N ALA A 404 12.76 6.67 1.57
CA ALA A 404 12.38 8.08 1.67
C ALA A 404 13.07 8.84 2.82
N GLY A 405 13.50 8.14 3.85
CA GLY A 405 14.08 8.76 5.06
C GLY A 405 15.50 9.24 4.93
N GLN A 406 16.23 8.84 3.93
CA GLN A 406 17.68 9.06 3.85
C GLN A 406 18.11 10.37 3.17
N ARG A 407 17.18 11.08 2.58
CA ARG A 407 17.44 12.28 1.77
C ARG A 407 17.81 13.52 2.55
N ARG A 408 17.84 13.47 3.89
CA ARG A 408 18.23 14.63 4.72
C ARG A 408 19.70 14.69 5.03
N HIS A 409 20.50 13.67 4.68
CA HIS A 409 21.92 13.59 4.99
C HIS A 409 22.86 13.67 3.78
N SER A 410 22.37 13.83 2.56
CA SER A 410 23.25 14.34 1.50
C SER A 410 23.54 15.80 1.84
N THR A 411 24.59 16.03 2.57
CA THR A 411 25.28 17.32 2.66
C THR A 411 25.37 17.87 1.25
N PRO A 412 25.04 19.16 1.01
CA PRO A 412 25.41 19.77 -0.24
C PRO A 412 26.91 19.56 -0.36
N VAL A 413 27.35 18.94 -1.45
CA VAL A 413 28.78 18.98 -1.84
C VAL A 413 29.08 20.49 -1.85
N THR A 414 29.82 20.89 -0.85
CA THR A 414 30.27 22.26 -0.68
C THR A 414 31.00 22.59 -2.00
N GLU A 415 30.48 23.55 -2.74
CA GLU A 415 31.21 24.28 -3.79
C GLU A 415 32.42 25.01 -3.16
N GLN A 416 33.32 24.25 -2.55
CA GLN A 416 34.50 24.77 -1.87
C GLN A 416 35.79 24.43 -2.62
N GLU A 417 35.67 24.02 -3.88
CA GLU A 417 36.88 23.77 -4.68
C GLU A 417 37.10 24.79 -5.82
N THR A 418 36.38 25.91 -5.84
CA THR A 418 36.59 27.01 -6.78
C THR A 418 37.16 28.28 -6.14
N ALA A 419 37.58 28.22 -4.86
CA ALA A 419 38.20 29.37 -4.18
C ALA A 419 39.75 29.31 -4.19
N GLY A 420 40.34 28.76 -5.21
CA GLY A 420 41.79 28.62 -5.35
C GLY A 420 42.39 29.07 -6.71
N VAL A 421 41.63 29.78 -7.54
CA VAL A 421 42.23 30.41 -8.75
C VAL A 421 42.71 31.80 -8.37
N PRO A 422 44.03 32.09 -8.30
CA PRO A 422 44.49 33.40 -8.02
C PRO A 422 44.07 34.35 -9.12
N ALA A 423 43.45 35.46 -8.72
CA ALA A 423 43.05 36.58 -9.62
C ALA A 423 44.32 37.18 -10.23
N GLY A 424 44.71 36.78 -11.43
CA GLY A 424 45.90 37.31 -12.10
C GLY A 424 46.21 36.75 -13.48
N ALA A 425 45.47 35.76 -13.99
CA ALA A 425 45.71 35.24 -15.35
C ALA A 425 44.89 35.99 -16.38
N VAL A 426 45.43 37.02 -17.01
CA VAL A 426 44.91 37.70 -18.17
C VAL A 426 44.80 36.70 -19.32
N PRO A 427 43.58 36.51 -19.96
CA PRO A 427 43.47 35.60 -21.09
C PRO A 427 44.23 36.15 -22.28
N ARG A 428 45.17 35.37 -22.83
CA ARG A 428 45.81 35.72 -24.11
C ARG A 428 44.75 35.63 -25.24
N PRO A 429 44.73 36.63 -26.15
CA PRO A 429 43.82 36.59 -27.30
C PRO A 429 44.20 35.46 -28.24
N TYR A 430 43.23 34.65 -28.67
CA TYR A 430 43.41 33.59 -29.69
C TYR A 430 43.73 34.23 -31.04
N PRO A 431 44.70 33.64 -31.81
CA PRO A 431 44.97 34.10 -33.16
C PRO A 431 43.77 33.72 -34.10
N PRO A 432 43.52 34.57 -35.14
CA PRO A 432 42.40 34.34 -36.05
C PRO A 432 42.61 33.05 -36.87
N ARG A 433 41.58 32.19 -36.91
CA ARG A 433 41.54 31.00 -37.76
C ARG A 433 41.60 31.42 -39.24
N ALA A 434 42.59 30.93 -39.96
CA ALA A 434 42.70 31.05 -41.39
C ALA A 434 41.50 30.35 -42.09
N ALA A 435 40.85 31.07 -43.00
CA ALA A 435 39.78 30.56 -43.86
C ALA A 435 40.36 29.48 -44.77
N VAL A 436 39.86 28.26 -44.63
CA VAL A 436 40.09 27.15 -45.58
C VAL A 436 39.09 27.35 -46.75
N ALA A 437 39.59 27.68 -47.90
CA ALA A 437 38.85 27.69 -49.15
C ALA A 437 38.49 26.23 -49.51
N GLN A 438 37.24 25.95 -49.78
CA GLN A 438 36.79 24.69 -50.42
C GLN A 438 36.86 24.86 -51.93
N PRO A 439 37.26 23.78 -52.68
CA PRO A 439 37.12 23.71 -54.12
C PRO A 439 35.68 23.44 -54.58
#